data_2dcef918ef6d877d5ecab77222cb205e
#
_entry.id   2dcef918ef6d877d5ecab77222cb205e
#
_cell.length_a   1.000
_cell.length_b   1.000
_cell.length_c   1.000
_cell.angle_alpha   90.00
_cell.angle_beta   90.00
_cell.angle_gamma   90.00
#
_symmetry.space_group_name_H-M   'P 1'
#
loop_
_entity.id
_entity.type
_entity.pdbx_description
1 polymer ?
#
loop_
_entity_poly.entity_id
_entity_poly.type
_entity_poly.pdbx_seq_one_letter_code
_entity_poly.pdbx_strand_id
1 'polypeptide(L)' 'MNEIRKPMSVIRQEFAEKLVNDINNSQLPLFVIEPILQNALDAVKDAAQKQYEVEKAQYEQQLYAQNKTDSNKEE' A
#
# COMPACT_ATOMS: atom_id res chain seq x y z
N MET A 1 18.90 -20.79 7.77
CA MET A 1 19.43 -19.56 7.18
C MET A 1 18.63 -18.36 7.64
N ASN A 2 19.33 -17.36 8.10
CA ASN A 2 18.66 -16.18 8.63
C ASN A 2 18.56 -15.12 7.56
N GLU A 3 17.36 -14.86 7.14
CA GLU A 3 17.11 -13.77 6.24
C GLU A 3 16.75 -12.54 7.04
N ILE A 4 17.48 -11.49 6.81
CA ILE A 4 17.22 -10.22 7.47
C ILE A 4 16.30 -9.44 6.55
N ARG A 5 15.06 -9.23 6.99
CA ARG A 5 14.11 -8.44 6.23
C ARG A 5 14.29 -6.98 6.59
N LYS A 6 14.31 -6.15 5.57
CA LYS A 6 14.34 -4.72 5.81
C LYS A 6 13.03 -4.29 6.46
N PRO A 7 13.11 -3.48 7.51
CA PRO A 7 11.88 -2.89 8.04
C PRO A 7 11.20 -2.01 6.99
N MET A 8 9.89 -1.91 7.11
CA MET A 8 9.11 -1.10 6.19
C MET A 8 9.59 0.35 6.16
N SER A 9 10.03 0.87 7.30
CA SER A 9 10.53 2.23 7.38
C SER A 9 11.78 2.44 6.52
N VAL A 10 12.65 1.42 6.46
CA VAL A 10 13.86 1.50 5.66
C VAL A 10 13.49 1.44 4.17
N ILE A 11 12.60 0.52 3.81
CA ILE A 11 12.17 0.40 2.42
C ILE A 11 11.51 1.71 1.97
N ARG A 12 10.69 2.30 2.82
CA ARG A 12 10.03 3.56 2.51
C ARG A 12 11.04 4.67 2.24
N GLN A 13 12.06 4.75 3.09
CA GLN A 13 13.08 5.77 2.94
C GLN A 13 13.87 5.59 1.66
N GLU A 14 14.24 4.35 1.36
CA GLU A 14 14.97 4.06 0.13
C GLU A 14 14.16 4.39 -1.10
N PHE A 15 12.87 4.09 -1.07
CA PHE A 15 12.00 4.41 -2.19
C PHE A 15 11.88 5.92 -2.37
N ALA A 16 11.74 6.66 -1.29
CA ALA A 16 11.63 8.10 -1.36
C ALA A 16 12.90 8.73 -1.94
N GLU A 17 14.06 8.24 -1.51
CA GLU A 17 15.32 8.74 -2.02
C GLU A 17 15.49 8.44 -3.50
N LYS A 18 15.13 7.24 -3.91
CA LYS A 18 15.20 6.89 -5.32
C LYS A 18 14.28 7.76 -6.15
N LEU A 19 13.08 8.02 -5.67
CA LEU A 19 12.12 8.87 -6.37
C LEU A 19 12.67 10.27 -6.56
N VAL A 20 13.24 10.85 -5.51
CA VAL A 20 13.83 12.19 -5.60
C VAL A 20 14.99 12.20 -6.58
N ASN A 21 15.84 11.17 -6.54
CA ASN A 21 16.95 11.08 -7.46
C ASN A 21 16.47 10.96 -8.90
N ASP A 22 15.43 10.18 -9.15
CA ASP A 22 14.87 10.03 -10.48
C ASP A 22 14.33 11.36 -10.98
N ILE A 23 13.65 12.12 -10.12
CA ILE A 23 13.14 13.43 -10.47
C ILE A 23 14.29 14.37 -10.85
N ASN A 24 15.33 14.39 -10.02
CA ASN A 24 16.46 15.29 -10.26
C ASN A 24 17.23 14.93 -11.52
N ASN A 25 17.24 13.66 -11.89
CA ASN A 25 17.97 13.18 -13.06
C ASN A 25 17.12 13.11 -14.31
N SER A 26 15.85 13.44 -14.23
CA SER A 26 14.93 13.30 -15.36
C SER A 26 15.16 14.33 -16.44
N GLN A 27 15.79 15.47 -16.10
CA GLN A 27 15.98 16.59 -17.01
C GLN A 27 14.67 17.20 -17.49
N LEU A 28 13.59 16.95 -16.76
CA LEU A 28 12.30 17.55 -17.07
C LEU A 28 12.07 18.76 -16.19
N PRO A 29 11.41 19.81 -16.73
CA PRO A 29 11.03 20.93 -15.88
C PRO A 29 10.05 20.49 -14.80
N LEU A 30 10.07 21.19 -13.68
CA LEU A 30 9.21 20.82 -12.56
C LEU A 30 7.73 20.92 -12.91
N PHE A 31 7.36 21.88 -13.76
CA PHE A 31 5.96 22.03 -14.12
C PHE A 31 5.45 20.86 -14.98
N VAL A 32 6.37 20.10 -15.61
CA VAL A 32 6.02 18.89 -16.32
C VAL A 32 5.93 17.71 -15.38
N ILE A 33 6.82 17.67 -14.38
CA ILE A 33 6.87 16.57 -13.41
C ILE A 33 5.65 16.59 -12.50
N GLU A 34 5.18 17.77 -12.11
CA GLU A 34 4.09 17.89 -11.15
C GLU A 34 2.83 17.11 -11.58
N PRO A 35 2.31 17.32 -12.81
CA PRO A 35 1.12 16.55 -13.21
C PRO A 35 1.40 15.06 -13.35
N ILE A 36 2.62 14.68 -13.71
CA ILE A 36 2.98 13.29 -13.78
C ILE A 36 2.91 12.66 -12.40
N LEU A 37 3.46 13.33 -11.39
CA LEU A 37 3.40 12.85 -10.02
C LEU A 37 1.97 12.82 -9.50
N GLN A 38 1.16 13.80 -9.88
CA GLN A 38 -0.23 13.83 -9.46
C GLN A 38 -0.98 12.63 -10.02
N ASN A 39 -0.76 12.32 -11.30
CA ASN A 39 -1.39 11.15 -11.90
C ASN A 39 -0.92 9.85 -11.25
N ALA A 40 0.37 9.77 -10.93
CA ALA A 40 0.90 8.61 -10.25
C ALA A 40 0.29 8.47 -8.85
N LEU A 41 0.15 9.59 -8.14
CA LEU A 41 -0.46 9.58 -6.82
C LEU A 41 -1.92 9.11 -6.90
N ASP A 42 -2.66 9.60 -7.87
CA ASP A 42 -4.05 9.20 -8.04
C ASP A 42 -4.17 7.70 -8.30
N ALA A 43 -3.29 7.16 -9.14
CA ALA A 43 -3.28 5.73 -9.41
C ALA A 43 -2.95 4.91 -8.16
N VAL A 44 -2.00 5.40 -7.37
CA VAL A 44 -1.63 4.72 -6.12
C VAL A 44 -2.78 4.78 -5.13
N LYS A 45 -3.46 5.91 -5.05
CA LYS A 45 -4.63 6.03 -4.16
C LYS A 45 -5.72 5.05 -4.54
N ASP A 46 -6.00 4.93 -5.83
CA ASP A 46 -7.03 3.98 -6.28
C ASP A 46 -6.64 2.55 -5.94
N ALA A 47 -5.38 2.19 -6.20
CA ALA A 47 -4.91 0.85 -5.90
C ALA A 47 -4.94 0.57 -4.41
N ALA A 48 -4.54 1.55 -3.60
CA ALA A 48 -4.55 1.40 -2.14
C ALA A 48 -5.96 1.23 -1.63
N GLN A 49 -6.91 1.99 -2.19
CA GLN A 49 -8.31 1.88 -1.78
C GLN A 49 -8.86 0.49 -2.10
N LYS A 50 -8.56 -0.01 -3.29
CA LYS A 50 -9.01 -1.35 -3.66
C LYS A 50 -8.39 -2.42 -2.79
N GLN A 51 -7.11 -2.27 -2.47
CA GLN A 51 -6.44 -3.21 -1.58
C GLN A 51 -7.09 -3.19 -0.20
N TYR A 52 -7.38 -2.01 0.32
CA TYR A 52 -8.05 -1.88 1.61
C TYR A 52 -9.42 -2.57 1.58
N GLU A 53 -10.18 -2.37 0.51
CA GLU A 53 -11.51 -2.96 0.40
C GLU A 53 -11.46 -4.48 0.37
N VAL A 54 -10.47 -5.03 -0.34
CA VAL A 54 -10.29 -6.48 -0.39
C VAL A 54 -9.92 -7.02 0.99
N GLU A 55 -8.97 -6.37 1.65
CA GLU A 55 -8.53 -6.83 2.97
C GLU A 55 -9.65 -6.70 4.00
N LYS A 56 -10.41 -5.62 3.90
CA LYS A 56 -11.54 -5.42 4.82
C LYS A 56 -12.59 -6.51 4.61
N ALA A 57 -12.89 -6.82 3.35
CA ALA A 57 -13.86 -7.86 3.06
C ALA A 57 -13.42 -9.22 3.60
N GLN A 58 -12.13 -9.53 3.43
CA GLN A 58 -11.60 -10.78 3.97
C GLN A 58 -11.68 -10.81 5.49
N TYR A 59 -11.36 -9.71 6.13
CA TYR A 59 -11.42 -9.63 7.58
C TYR A 59 -12.86 -9.80 8.06
N GLU A 60 -13.81 -9.16 7.40
CA GLU A 60 -15.22 -9.28 7.78
C GLU A 60 -15.74 -10.69 7.57
N GLN A 61 -15.28 -11.35 6.52
CA GLN A 61 -15.66 -12.75 6.33
C GLN A 61 -15.16 -13.63 7.44
N GLN A 62 -13.93 -13.38 7.91
CA GLN A 62 -13.37 -14.16 9.01
C GLN A 62 -14.15 -13.89 10.29
N LEU A 63 -14.51 -12.65 10.53
CA LEU A 63 -15.32 -12.32 11.71
C LEU A 63 -16.68 -13.01 11.67
N TYR A 64 -17.31 -12.98 10.50
CA TYR A 64 -18.62 -13.59 10.35
C TYR A 64 -18.54 -15.09 10.61
N ALA A 65 -17.54 -15.75 10.06
CA ALA A 65 -17.37 -17.18 10.26
C ALA A 65 -17.11 -17.50 11.72
N GLN A 66 -16.31 -16.68 12.40
CA GLN A 66 -16.02 -16.93 13.81
C GLN A 66 -17.25 -16.71 14.67
N ASN A 67 -18.00 -15.65 14.39
CA ASN A 67 -19.22 -15.39 15.15
C ASN A 67 -20.24 -16.52 14.96
N LYS A 68 -20.34 -17.01 13.74
CA LYS A 68 -21.26 -18.12 13.48
C LYS A 68 -20.85 -19.36 14.24
N THR A 69 -19.54 -19.64 14.29
CA THR A 69 -19.05 -20.78 15.04
C THR A 69 -19.34 -20.62 16.53
N ASP A 70 -19.15 -19.43 17.06
CA ASP A 70 -19.42 -19.16 18.46
C ASP A 70 -20.89 -19.35 18.78
N SER A 71 -21.78 -18.87 17.90
CA SER A 71 -23.20 -19.06 18.10
C SER A 71 -23.57 -20.54 18.13
N ASN A 72 -22.98 -21.34 17.26
CA ASN A 72 -23.21 -22.76 17.25
C ASN A 72 -22.76 -23.43 18.54
N LYS A 73 -21.67 -22.96 19.10
CA LYS A 73 -21.15 -23.53 20.33
C LYS A 73 -22.05 -23.24 21.51
N GLU A 74 -22.71 -22.10 21.47
CA GLU A 74 -23.57 -21.71 22.60
C GLU A 74 -24.85 -22.53 22.64
N GLU A 75 -25.23 -23.13 21.54
CA GLU A 75 -26.40 -23.96 21.52
C GLU A 75 -26.12 -25.33 22.16
#